data_f31563b1c8ae792040510be31c582087
#
_entry.id   f31563b1c8ae792040510be31c582087
#
_cell.length_a   1.000
_cell.length_b   1.000
_cell.length_c   1.000
_cell.angle_alpha   90.00
_cell.angle_beta   90.00
_cell.angle_gamma   90.00
#
_symmetry.space_group_name_H-M   'P 1'
#
loop_
_entity.id
_entity.type
_entity.pdbx_description
1 polymer ?
#
loop_
_entity_poly.entity_id
_entity_poly.type
_entity_poly.pdbx_seq_one_letter_code
_entity_poly.pdbx_strand_id
1 'polypeptide(L)'
;MKEAIVLQTVLELPEFIKEAKACMDEASKESFINYIAEHPLKGSPIVGTGGIRKIRWAADLHSGKSGGVRVIYYYHNQQIPIFCLLCMEKVKKQA
;
A
#
# COMPACT_ATOMS: atom_id res chain seq x y z
N MET A 1 -14.15 -27.14 5.21
CA MET A 1 -12.77 -26.95 5.62
C MET A 1 -12.34 -25.51 5.40
N LYS A 2 -11.70 -24.93 6.37
CA LYS A 2 -11.27 -23.54 6.25
C LYS A 2 -9.98 -23.44 5.48
N GLU A 3 -9.93 -22.47 4.62
CA GLU A 3 -8.67 -22.17 3.94
C GLU A 3 -7.77 -21.41 4.88
N ALA A 4 -6.52 -21.74 4.86
CA ALA A 4 -5.53 -20.99 5.62
C ALA A 4 -5.29 -19.66 4.95
N ILE A 5 -5.22 -18.60 5.76
CA ILE A 5 -4.83 -17.30 5.25
C ILE A 5 -3.31 -17.28 5.21
N VAL A 6 -2.76 -17.05 4.03
CA VAL A 6 -1.32 -16.94 3.87
C VAL A 6 -0.96 -15.46 3.79
N LEU A 7 -0.21 -15.00 4.78
CA LEU A 7 0.23 -13.61 4.79
C LEU A 7 1.57 -13.50 4.09
N GLN A 8 1.65 -12.56 3.17
CA GLN A 8 2.90 -12.27 2.49
C GLN A 8 3.77 -11.40 3.37
N THR A 9 5.08 -11.62 3.31
CA THR A 9 6.02 -10.72 3.96
C THR A 9 5.98 -9.38 3.26
N VAL A 10 5.95 -8.31 4.04
CA VAL A 10 5.94 -6.95 3.50
C VAL A 10 7.20 -6.24 3.96
N LEU A 11 7.96 -5.74 3.01
CA LEU A 11 9.16 -4.96 3.29
C LEU A 11 8.90 -3.51 2.94
N GLU A 12 9.20 -2.62 3.89
CA GLU A 12 9.04 -1.19 3.67
C GLU A 12 10.39 -0.61 3.29
N LEU A 13 10.50 -0.09 2.09
CA LEU A 13 11.74 0.51 1.64
C LEU A 13 11.91 1.89 2.27
N PRO A 14 13.14 2.37 2.38
CA PRO A 14 13.40 3.64 3.09
C PRO A 14 12.59 4.81 2.57
N GLU A 15 12.41 4.92 1.27
CA GLU A 15 11.64 6.02 0.72
C GLU A 15 10.17 5.92 1.14
N PHE A 16 9.62 4.70 1.12
CA PHE A 16 8.25 4.51 1.58
C PHE A 16 8.11 4.88 3.05
N ILE A 17 9.05 4.45 3.89
CA ILE A 17 8.98 4.75 5.32
C ILE A 17 8.94 6.25 5.55
N LYS A 18 9.81 6.97 4.87
CA LYS A 18 9.89 8.42 5.00
C LYS A 18 8.59 9.09 4.56
N GLU A 19 8.10 8.69 3.40
CA GLU A 19 6.90 9.32 2.85
C GLU A 19 5.65 8.97 3.64
N ALA A 20 5.54 7.72 4.10
CA ALA A 20 4.39 7.31 4.86
C ALA A 20 4.31 8.05 6.19
N LYS A 21 5.45 8.32 6.80
CA LYS A 21 5.48 9.10 8.03
C LYS A 21 4.88 10.49 7.83
N ALA A 22 5.11 11.07 6.66
CA ALA A 22 4.62 12.41 6.37
C ALA A 22 3.16 12.42 5.96
N CYS A 23 2.64 11.32 5.39
CA CYS A 23 1.34 11.30 4.75
C CYS A 23 0.26 10.52 5.49
N MET A 24 0.64 9.60 6.35
CA MET A 24 -0.30 8.74 7.06
C MET A 24 0.01 8.72 8.55
N ASP A 25 -1.04 8.53 9.37
CA ASP A 25 -0.74 8.27 10.77
C ASP A 25 -0.32 6.79 10.92
N GLU A 26 0.21 6.46 12.08
CA GLU A 26 0.78 5.15 12.32
C GLU A 26 -0.28 4.05 12.24
N ALA A 27 -1.47 4.33 12.78
CA ALA A 27 -2.54 3.34 12.77
C ALA A 27 -3.00 3.04 11.34
N SER A 28 -3.05 4.04 10.50
CA SER A 28 -3.45 3.85 9.11
C SER A 28 -2.38 3.08 8.34
N LYS A 29 -1.10 3.37 8.61
CA LYS A 29 -0.03 2.64 7.95
C LYS A 29 -0.06 1.17 8.37
N GLU A 30 -0.24 0.89 9.65
CA GLU A 30 -0.28 -0.48 10.13
C GLU A 30 -1.46 -1.22 9.51
N SER A 31 -2.61 -0.57 9.43
CA SER A 31 -3.77 -1.15 8.78
C SER A 31 -3.50 -1.48 7.33
N PHE A 32 -2.78 -0.58 6.64
CA PHE A 32 -2.41 -0.84 5.25
C PHE A 32 -1.49 -2.04 5.11
N ILE A 33 -0.45 -2.11 5.94
CA ILE A 33 0.50 -3.20 5.86
C ILE A 33 -0.20 -4.54 6.07
N ASN A 34 -1.08 -4.61 7.05
CA ASN A 34 -1.83 -5.83 7.32
C ASN A 34 -2.75 -6.20 6.15
N TYR A 35 -3.39 -5.19 5.58
CA TYR A 35 -4.30 -5.43 4.47
C TYR A 35 -3.58 -5.96 3.23
N ILE A 36 -2.47 -5.32 2.88
CA ILE A 36 -1.77 -5.71 1.66
C ILE A 36 -1.09 -7.07 1.82
N ALA A 37 -0.70 -7.43 3.04
CA ALA A 37 -0.13 -8.74 3.31
C ALA A 37 -1.14 -9.84 3.01
N GLU A 38 -2.42 -9.57 3.26
CA GLU A 38 -3.49 -10.52 2.97
C GLU A 38 -3.98 -10.46 1.54
N HIS A 39 -3.91 -9.29 0.92
CA HIS A 39 -4.53 -9.05 -0.38
C HIS A 39 -3.56 -8.38 -1.35
N PRO A 40 -2.47 -9.05 -1.70
CA PRO A 40 -1.44 -8.40 -2.53
C PRO A 40 -1.90 -8.03 -3.93
N LEU A 41 -2.98 -8.62 -4.41
CA LEU A 41 -3.46 -8.35 -5.77
C LEU A 41 -4.52 -7.25 -5.82
N LYS A 42 -4.82 -6.62 -4.70
CA LYS A 42 -5.88 -5.60 -4.67
C LYS A 42 -5.52 -4.31 -5.38
N GLY A 43 -4.25 -3.96 -5.42
CA GLY A 43 -3.86 -2.76 -6.14
C GLY A 43 -3.95 -2.97 -7.65
N SER A 44 -4.12 -1.88 -8.38
CA SER A 44 -4.19 -1.93 -9.84
C SER A 44 -2.79 -2.06 -10.41
N PRO A 45 -2.58 -3.03 -11.30
CA PRO A 45 -1.24 -3.18 -11.89
C PRO A 45 -0.92 -2.01 -12.83
N ILE A 46 0.34 -1.63 -12.83
CA ILE A 46 0.83 -0.64 -13.78
C ILE A 46 1.43 -1.41 -14.94
N VAL A 47 0.87 -1.20 -16.11
CA VAL A 47 1.23 -1.98 -17.30
C VAL A 47 2.70 -1.81 -17.62
N GLY A 48 3.35 -2.91 -17.95
CA GLY A 48 4.74 -2.90 -18.40
C GLY A 48 5.78 -2.90 -17.29
N THR A 49 5.34 -3.06 -16.03
CA THR A 49 6.30 -2.98 -14.92
C THR A 49 6.65 -4.33 -14.32
N GLY A 50 5.91 -5.38 -14.68
CA GLY A 50 6.21 -6.70 -14.14
C GLY A 50 5.79 -6.95 -12.72
N GLY A 51 5.00 -6.07 -12.13
CA GLY A 51 4.52 -6.32 -10.77
C GLY A 51 4.29 -5.10 -9.92
N ILE A 52 4.53 -3.92 -10.45
CA ILE A 52 4.25 -2.69 -9.69
C ILE A 52 2.76 -2.41 -9.71
N ARG A 53 2.21 -2.11 -8.55
CA ARG A 53 0.79 -1.86 -8.37
C ARG A 53 0.58 -0.58 -7.60
N LYS A 54 -0.58 0.02 -7.78
CA LYS A 54 -0.95 1.22 -7.05
C LYS A 54 -2.28 0.99 -6.35
N ILE A 55 -2.41 1.57 -5.16
CA ILE A 55 -3.62 1.42 -4.38
C ILE A 55 -3.84 2.70 -3.58
N ARG A 56 -5.11 3.05 -3.38
CA ARG A 56 -5.47 4.20 -2.56
C ARG A 56 -5.74 3.74 -1.13
N TRP A 57 -5.35 4.57 -0.18
CA TRP A 57 -5.56 4.24 1.22
C TRP A 57 -5.92 5.49 2.00
N ALA A 58 -6.59 5.33 3.11
CA ALA A 58 -6.96 6.48 3.95
C ALA A 58 -5.73 6.98 4.68
N ALA A 59 -5.60 8.30 4.77
CA ALA A 59 -4.47 8.90 5.48
C ALA A 59 -4.55 8.66 6.98
N ASP A 60 -5.76 8.56 7.50
CA ASP A 60 -5.97 8.17 8.89
C ASP A 60 -7.28 7.41 8.99
N LEU A 61 -7.48 6.72 10.11
CA LEU A 61 -8.62 5.85 10.26
C LEU A 61 -9.93 6.61 10.54
N HIS A 62 -9.85 7.89 10.80
CA HIS A 62 -11.01 8.67 11.22
C HIS A 62 -11.52 9.65 10.18
N SER A 63 -10.69 10.06 9.25
CA SER A 63 -11.04 11.15 8.35
C SER A 63 -11.84 10.72 7.13
N GLY A 64 -12.08 9.45 6.96
CA GLY A 64 -12.82 8.98 5.81
C GLY A 64 -12.01 9.06 4.53
N LYS A 65 -12.67 9.40 3.43
CA LYS A 65 -12.05 9.24 2.12
C LYS A 65 -11.34 10.45 1.59
N SER A 66 -11.63 11.62 2.13
CA SER A 66 -10.93 12.79 1.64
C SER A 66 -9.54 12.83 2.24
N GLY A 67 -8.58 13.29 1.47
CA GLY A 67 -7.22 13.35 1.95
C GLY A 67 -6.50 12.01 1.98
N GLY A 68 -6.91 11.09 1.13
CA GLY A 68 -6.24 9.80 1.06
C GLY A 68 -4.87 9.88 0.43
N VAL A 69 -4.18 8.76 0.50
CA VAL A 69 -2.84 8.64 -0.08
C VAL A 69 -2.85 7.56 -1.15
N ARG A 70 -1.85 7.61 -2.00
CA ARG A 70 -1.61 6.56 -2.97
C ARG A 70 -0.34 5.83 -2.59
N VAL A 71 -0.42 4.51 -2.52
CA VAL A 71 0.74 3.68 -2.23
C VAL A 71 1.13 2.93 -3.49
N ILE A 72 2.42 2.92 -3.78
CA ILE A 72 2.98 2.14 -4.88
C ILE A 72 3.76 1.00 -4.25
N TYR A 73 3.44 -0.22 -4.67
CA TYR A 73 4.13 -1.38 -4.13
C TYR A 73 4.42 -2.36 -5.25
N TYR A 74 5.31 -3.30 -4.98
CA TYR A 74 5.68 -4.33 -5.94
C TYR A 74 5.29 -5.69 -5.39
N TYR A 75 4.59 -6.47 -6.18
CA TYR A 75 4.26 -7.85 -5.84
C TYR A 75 4.43 -8.70 -7.09
N HIS A 76 5.31 -9.68 -7.03
CA HIS A 76 5.57 -10.54 -8.16
C HIS A 76 4.92 -11.91 -7.98
N ASN A 77 5.23 -12.59 -6.87
CA ASN A 77 4.65 -13.89 -6.58
C ASN A 77 4.81 -14.19 -5.09
N GLN A 78 4.34 -15.35 -4.67
CA GLN A 78 4.32 -15.71 -3.27
C GLN A 78 5.70 -15.99 -2.67
N GLN A 79 6.70 -16.21 -3.50
CA GLN A 79 8.05 -16.48 -3.02
C GLN A 79 8.86 -15.23 -2.74
N ILE A 80 8.41 -14.09 -3.21
CA ILE A 80 9.13 -12.83 -3.06
C ILE A 80 8.29 -11.91 -2.19
N PRO A 81 8.91 -11.22 -1.21
CA PRO A 81 8.15 -10.29 -0.37
C PRO A 81 7.51 -9.18 -1.19
N ILE A 82 6.47 -8.59 -0.63
CA ILE A 82 5.89 -7.38 -1.17
C ILE A 82 6.81 -6.23 -0.78
N PHE A 83 7.16 -5.38 -1.72
CA PHE A 83 7.99 -4.20 -1.43
C PHE A 83 7.14 -2.96 -1.51
N CYS A 84 7.01 -2.24 -0.40
CA CYS A 84 6.35 -0.94 -0.41
C CYS A 84 7.37 0.09 -0.86
N LEU A 85 7.10 0.71 -2.00
CA LEU A 85 8.07 1.55 -2.68
C LEU A 85 7.89 3.04 -2.39
N LEU A 86 6.67 3.53 -2.55
CA LEU A 86 6.40 4.96 -2.45
C LEU A 86 5.03 5.18 -1.80
N CYS A 87 4.89 6.33 -1.16
CA CYS A 87 3.62 6.78 -0.61
C CYS A 87 3.50 8.26 -0.90
N MET A 88 2.40 8.67 -1.51
CA MET A 88 2.24 10.06 -1.87
C MET A 88 0.82 10.53 -1.61
N GLU A 89 0.69 11.79 -1.27
CA GLU A 89 -0.62 12.37 -1.09
C GLU A 89 -1.36 12.41 -2.41
N LYS A 90 -2.68 12.24 -2.31
CA LYS A 90 -3.48 12.37 -3.50
C LYS A 90 -3.37 13.79 -4.03
N VAL A 91 -3.03 13.92 -5.31
CA VAL A 91 -2.92 15.23 -5.92
C VAL A 91 -4.31 15.83 -6.02
N LYS A 92 -4.48 17.02 -5.44
CA LYS A 92 -5.74 17.69 -5.53
C LYS A 92 -5.90 18.27 -6.94
N LYS A 93 -7.06 18.04 -7.50
CA LYS A 93 -7.34 18.59 -8.79
C LYS A 93 -7.41 20.11 -8.69
N GLN A 94 -6.68 20.75 -9.54
CA GLN A 94 -6.76 22.21 -9.59
C GLN A 94 -8.11 22.62 -10.16
N ALA A 95 -8.71 23.56 -9.51
CA ALA A 95 -9.99 24.08 -9.99
C ALA A 95 -9.82 24.88 -11.27
#